data_5c2f52d5927b64fdde516a9a928d5a89
#
_entry.id   5c2f52d5927b64fdde516a9a928d5a89
#
_cell.length_a   1.000
_cell.length_b   1.000
_cell.length_c   1.000
_cell.angle_alpha   90.00
_cell.angle_beta   90.00
_cell.angle_gamma   90.00
#
_symmetry.space_group_name_H-M   'P 1'
#
loop_
_entity.id
_entity.type
_entity.pdbx_description
1 polymer ?
#
loop_
_entity_poly.entity_id
_entity_poly.type
_entity_poly.pdbx_seq_one_letter_code
_entity_poly.pdbx_strand_id
1 'polypeptide(L)'
;MGETICMTSFLTEIRKYIELEKMTLDKLDVNEINAAINLIMNTYNGKHTIYIFGNGGSSATASHFENDFNKGISEFLEHKFRFQCLNDNIATVMAIANDIGFGEVFRFQLKDRLEQGDLVIAISGSGNSENIINAVEYAKQKGNKIIGLTGLTGGKLKELSDVSLHVDAMSMQVTEDIHMIFDHLIMSIFYKVLCGKEHLLCE
;
A
#
# COMPACT_ATOMS: atom_id res chain seq x y z
N MET A 1 -33.99 -23.84 -32.75
CA MET A 1 -32.64 -24.44 -32.67
C MET A 1 -31.94 -23.69 -31.57
N GLY A 2 -31.76 -24.33 -30.40
CA GLY A 2 -31.01 -23.70 -29.31
C GLY A 2 -29.54 -23.82 -29.60
N GLU A 3 -28.82 -22.70 -29.65
CA GLU A 3 -27.36 -22.70 -29.72
C GLU A 3 -26.83 -23.32 -28.43
N THR A 4 -26.16 -24.46 -28.54
CA THR A 4 -25.44 -25.08 -27.42
C THR A 4 -24.24 -24.18 -27.14
N ILE A 5 -24.28 -23.38 -26.06
CA ILE A 5 -23.12 -22.61 -25.59
C ILE A 5 -22.05 -23.63 -25.22
N CYS A 6 -20.99 -23.72 -26.04
CA CYS A 6 -19.81 -24.53 -25.71
C CYS A 6 -19.09 -23.87 -24.51
N MET A 7 -19.21 -24.48 -23.32
CA MET A 7 -18.51 -23.99 -22.14
C MET A 7 -17.02 -24.34 -22.23
N THR A 8 -16.18 -23.32 -22.33
CA THR A 8 -14.72 -23.46 -22.26
C THR A 8 -14.31 -23.68 -20.80
N SER A 9 -13.46 -24.70 -20.55
CA SER A 9 -12.96 -24.94 -19.20
C SER A 9 -11.69 -24.13 -18.93
N PHE A 10 -11.71 -23.31 -17.90
CA PHE A 10 -10.58 -22.50 -17.42
C PHE A 10 -9.90 -23.07 -16.17
N LEU A 11 -10.23 -24.28 -15.76
CA LEU A 11 -9.78 -24.88 -14.49
C LEU A 11 -8.25 -24.94 -14.37
N THR A 12 -7.55 -25.20 -15.44
CA THR A 12 -6.08 -25.26 -15.44
C THR A 12 -5.46 -23.88 -15.17
N GLU A 13 -5.97 -22.84 -15.81
CA GLU A 13 -5.44 -21.48 -15.64
C GLU A 13 -5.80 -20.92 -14.24
N ILE A 14 -6.99 -21.20 -13.73
CA ILE A 14 -7.39 -20.87 -12.37
C ILE A 14 -6.43 -21.51 -11.36
N ARG A 15 -6.13 -22.81 -11.51
CA ARG A 15 -5.21 -23.50 -10.58
C ARG A 15 -3.79 -22.94 -10.67
N LYS A 16 -3.28 -22.61 -11.85
CA LYS A 16 -1.96 -21.99 -12.02
C LYS A 16 -1.87 -20.65 -11.30
N TYR A 17 -2.90 -19.81 -11.40
CA TYR A 17 -2.93 -18.54 -10.73
C TYR A 17 -2.88 -18.71 -9.20
N ILE A 18 -3.76 -19.54 -8.64
CA ILE A 18 -3.81 -19.84 -7.20
C ILE A 18 -2.47 -20.39 -6.70
N GLU A 19 -1.82 -21.25 -7.48
CA GLU A 19 -0.52 -21.81 -7.09
C GLU A 19 0.58 -20.76 -7.11
N LEU A 20 0.58 -19.86 -8.10
CA LEU A 20 1.51 -18.74 -8.15
C LEU A 20 1.35 -17.82 -6.92
N GLU A 21 0.11 -17.54 -6.50
CA GLU A 21 -0.18 -16.79 -5.26
C GLU A 21 0.46 -17.46 -4.04
N LYS A 22 0.20 -18.75 -3.84
CA LYS A 22 0.75 -19.48 -2.71
C LYS A 22 2.28 -19.45 -2.68
N MET A 23 2.90 -19.73 -3.84
CA MET A 23 4.37 -19.72 -3.96
C MET A 23 4.95 -18.31 -3.68
N THR A 24 4.23 -17.27 -4.01
CA THR A 24 4.65 -15.88 -3.77
C THR A 24 4.51 -15.52 -2.28
N LEU A 25 3.42 -15.94 -1.64
CA LEU A 25 3.21 -15.79 -0.19
C LEU A 25 4.32 -16.46 0.63
N ASP A 26 4.74 -17.68 0.25
CA ASP A 26 5.79 -18.44 0.93
C ASP A 26 7.17 -17.73 0.88
N LYS A 27 7.37 -16.79 -0.05
CA LYS A 27 8.63 -16.04 -0.21
C LYS A 27 8.64 -14.69 0.51
N LEU A 28 7.55 -14.26 1.12
CA LEU A 28 7.48 -12.95 1.76
C LEU A 28 8.47 -12.85 2.93
N ASP A 29 9.18 -11.73 2.99
CA ASP A 29 10.11 -11.46 4.10
C ASP A 29 9.34 -10.97 5.33
N VAL A 30 9.15 -11.87 6.29
CA VAL A 30 8.45 -11.57 7.55
C VAL A 30 9.19 -10.55 8.41
N ASN A 31 10.50 -10.36 8.24
CA ASN A 31 11.27 -9.35 8.98
C ASN A 31 10.98 -7.96 8.42
N GLU A 32 10.87 -7.81 7.11
CA GLU A 32 10.45 -6.56 6.47
C GLU A 32 9.01 -6.20 6.84
N ILE A 33 8.10 -7.19 6.88
CA ILE A 33 6.72 -6.97 7.36
C ILE A 33 6.73 -6.49 8.81
N ASN A 34 7.48 -7.14 9.69
CA ASN A 34 7.61 -6.73 11.07
C ASN A 34 8.22 -5.32 11.21
N ALA A 35 9.20 -4.97 10.39
CA ALA A 35 9.79 -3.63 10.37
C ALA A 35 8.76 -2.57 9.93
N ALA A 36 7.93 -2.87 8.92
CA ALA A 36 6.84 -1.98 8.49
C ALA A 36 5.82 -1.75 9.61
N ILE A 37 5.39 -2.83 10.28
CA ILE A 37 4.46 -2.74 11.43
C ILE A 37 5.04 -1.84 12.53
N ASN A 38 6.33 -1.97 12.86
CA ASN A 38 6.97 -1.14 13.87
C ASN A 38 7.05 0.33 13.45
N LEU A 39 7.31 0.65 12.17
CA LEU A 39 7.28 2.03 11.68
C LEU A 39 5.88 2.64 11.80
N ILE A 40 4.84 1.91 11.39
CA ILE A 40 3.45 2.34 11.52
C ILE A 40 3.09 2.56 13.00
N MET A 41 3.46 1.62 13.89
CA MET A 41 3.21 1.73 15.33
C MET A 41 3.91 2.95 15.96
N ASN A 42 5.16 3.19 15.58
CA ASN A 42 5.92 4.35 16.09
C ASN A 42 5.29 5.67 15.64
N THR A 43 4.84 5.74 14.38
CA THR A 43 4.14 6.91 13.83
C THR A 43 2.81 7.14 14.55
N TYR A 44 2.03 6.08 14.79
CA TYR A 44 0.80 6.13 15.56
C TYR A 44 1.02 6.63 17.00
N ASN A 45 2.00 6.05 17.70
CA ASN A 45 2.34 6.47 19.08
C ASN A 45 2.82 7.92 19.14
N GLY A 46 3.53 8.39 18.11
CA GLY A 46 3.94 9.79 17.95
C GLY A 46 2.80 10.74 17.56
N LYS A 47 1.60 10.23 17.26
CA LYS A 47 0.44 10.98 16.75
C LYS A 47 0.72 11.72 15.43
N HIS A 48 1.65 11.17 14.64
CA HIS A 48 2.03 11.68 13.32
C HIS A 48 1.08 11.18 12.23
N THR A 49 1.17 11.80 11.06
CA THR A 49 0.38 11.44 9.88
C THR A 49 1.10 10.36 9.06
N ILE A 50 0.34 9.46 8.47
CA ILE A 50 0.82 8.47 7.52
C ILE A 50 0.24 8.82 6.15
N TYR A 51 1.08 9.33 5.26
CA TYR A 51 0.69 9.63 3.88
C TYR A 51 0.84 8.37 3.03
N ILE A 52 -0.21 8.04 2.26
CA ILE A 52 -0.21 6.85 1.40
C ILE A 52 -0.69 7.22 0.00
N PHE A 53 -0.06 6.64 -1.02
CA PHE A 53 -0.42 6.89 -2.42
C PHE A 53 0.10 5.81 -3.38
N GLY A 54 -0.55 5.72 -4.54
CA GLY A 54 -0.20 4.83 -5.63
C GLY A 54 -0.89 5.23 -6.93
N ASN A 55 -0.65 4.52 -8.01
CA ASN A 55 -1.32 4.73 -9.30
C ASN A 55 -2.24 3.55 -9.63
N GLY A 56 -3.34 3.80 -10.36
CA GLY A 56 -4.22 2.73 -10.85
C GLY A 56 -4.74 1.81 -9.73
N GLY A 57 -4.48 0.50 -9.82
CA GLY A 57 -4.82 -0.49 -8.78
C GLY A 57 -4.18 -0.15 -7.44
N SER A 58 -2.93 0.29 -7.44
CA SER A 58 -2.23 0.74 -6.23
C SER A 58 -2.90 1.96 -5.56
N SER A 59 -3.63 2.81 -6.31
CA SER A 59 -4.40 3.89 -5.70
C SER A 59 -5.62 3.37 -4.95
N ALA A 60 -6.27 2.33 -5.47
CA ALA A 60 -7.37 1.68 -4.78
C ALA A 60 -6.89 1.00 -3.48
N THR A 61 -5.73 0.33 -3.53
CA THR A 61 -5.08 -0.22 -2.32
C THR A 61 -4.76 0.88 -1.31
N ALA A 62 -4.25 2.04 -1.74
CA ALA A 62 -3.96 3.16 -0.84
C ALA A 62 -5.21 3.70 -0.13
N SER A 63 -6.33 3.88 -0.85
CA SER A 63 -7.62 4.28 -0.27
C SER A 63 -8.17 3.21 0.68
N HIS A 64 -7.97 1.93 0.37
CA HIS A 64 -8.38 0.82 1.23
C HIS A 64 -7.64 0.85 2.57
N PHE A 65 -6.31 0.98 2.56
CA PHE A 65 -5.51 1.17 3.77
C PHE A 65 -6.01 2.33 4.63
N GLU A 66 -6.28 3.50 4.02
CA GLU A 66 -6.81 4.64 4.78
C GLU A 66 -8.12 4.30 5.48
N ASN A 67 -9.06 3.66 4.78
CA ASN A 67 -10.34 3.25 5.37
C ASN A 67 -10.13 2.27 6.52
N ASP A 68 -9.31 1.25 6.33
CA ASP A 68 -9.10 0.18 7.31
C ASP A 68 -8.46 0.69 8.60
N PHE A 69 -7.53 1.62 8.50
CA PHE A 69 -6.89 2.21 9.67
C PHE A 69 -7.71 3.36 10.28
N ASN A 70 -8.23 4.30 9.47
CA ASN A 70 -8.94 5.47 9.98
C ASN A 70 -10.34 5.15 10.51
N LYS A 71 -11.04 4.15 9.92
CA LYS A 71 -12.35 3.69 10.41
C LYS A 71 -12.26 2.33 11.10
N GLY A 72 -11.70 1.33 10.43
CA GLY A 72 -11.71 -0.04 10.91
C GLY A 72 -11.11 -0.17 12.31
N ILE A 73 -9.79 -0.04 12.43
CA ILE A 73 -9.08 -0.17 13.72
C ILE A 73 -9.42 1.00 14.66
N SER A 74 -9.46 2.21 14.13
CA SER A 74 -9.66 3.44 14.93
C SER A 74 -11.02 3.52 15.63
N GLU A 75 -12.01 2.72 15.21
CA GLU A 75 -13.30 2.61 15.90
C GLU A 75 -13.14 2.18 17.37
N PHE A 76 -12.10 1.40 17.66
CA PHE A 76 -11.87 0.79 18.97
C PHE A 76 -10.77 1.48 19.77
N LEU A 77 -10.20 2.57 19.27
CA LEU A 77 -9.06 3.26 19.88
C LEU A 77 -9.46 4.64 20.43
N GLU A 78 -8.86 5.02 21.55
CA GLU A 78 -8.98 6.36 22.10
C GLU A 78 -8.37 7.41 21.17
N HIS A 79 -7.18 7.11 20.62
CA HIS A 79 -6.52 7.92 19.60
C HIS A 79 -6.64 7.23 18.26
N LYS A 80 -7.10 7.96 17.25
CA LYS A 80 -7.29 7.44 15.90
C LYS A 80 -5.99 7.48 15.11
N PHE A 81 -5.84 6.54 14.20
CA PHE A 81 -4.84 6.66 13.14
C PHE A 81 -5.09 7.91 12.29
N ARG A 82 -4.04 8.42 11.69
CA ARG A 82 -4.08 9.58 10.79
C ARG A 82 -3.49 9.19 9.45
N PHE A 83 -4.15 8.26 8.76
CA PHE A 83 -3.82 7.98 7.37
C PHE A 83 -4.40 9.07 6.49
N GLN A 84 -3.64 9.46 5.45
CA GLN A 84 -4.08 10.38 4.43
C GLN A 84 -3.71 9.83 3.04
N CYS A 85 -4.70 9.35 2.30
CA CYS A 85 -4.54 8.92 0.92
C CYS A 85 -4.51 10.14 -0.01
N LEU A 86 -3.40 10.33 -0.71
CA LEU A 86 -3.24 11.47 -1.62
C LEU A 86 -3.99 11.28 -2.95
N ASN A 87 -4.63 10.14 -3.16
CA ASN A 87 -5.45 9.85 -4.33
C ASN A 87 -6.91 10.29 -4.16
N ASP A 88 -7.42 10.44 -2.94
CA ASP A 88 -8.86 10.52 -2.68
C ASP A 88 -9.49 11.84 -3.13
N ASN A 89 -8.73 12.92 -3.13
CA ASN A 89 -9.21 14.17 -3.73
C ASN A 89 -8.90 14.19 -5.23
N ILE A 90 -9.75 13.57 -6.02
CA ILE A 90 -9.61 13.46 -7.48
C ILE A 90 -9.51 14.85 -8.12
N ALA A 91 -10.25 15.86 -7.65
CA ALA A 91 -10.19 17.20 -8.19
C ALA A 91 -8.79 17.82 -8.03
N THR A 92 -8.17 17.64 -6.86
CA THR A 92 -6.79 18.08 -6.60
C THR A 92 -5.79 17.36 -7.50
N VAL A 93 -5.89 16.01 -7.59
CA VAL A 93 -5.01 15.21 -8.46
C VAL A 93 -5.11 15.67 -9.92
N MET A 94 -6.34 15.86 -10.42
CA MET A 94 -6.59 16.30 -11.80
C MET A 94 -6.06 17.73 -12.06
N ALA A 95 -6.25 18.66 -11.12
CA ALA A 95 -5.76 20.01 -11.26
C ALA A 95 -4.22 20.05 -11.30
N ILE A 96 -3.54 19.35 -10.38
CA ILE A 96 -2.07 19.28 -10.38
C ILE A 96 -1.56 18.64 -11.67
N ALA A 97 -2.18 17.54 -12.10
CA ALA A 97 -1.79 16.86 -13.34
C ALA A 97 -1.92 17.75 -14.57
N ASN A 98 -3.00 18.56 -14.65
CA ASN A 98 -3.27 19.45 -15.78
C ASN A 98 -2.36 20.69 -15.78
N ASP A 99 -2.17 21.31 -14.63
CA ASP A 99 -1.56 22.64 -14.53
C ASP A 99 -0.04 22.56 -14.30
N ILE A 100 0.46 21.51 -13.66
CA ILE A 100 1.86 21.35 -13.26
C ILE A 100 2.50 20.16 -13.96
N GLY A 101 1.78 19.03 -13.99
CA GLY A 101 2.22 17.77 -14.59
C GLY A 101 1.97 16.56 -13.70
N PHE A 102 1.77 15.40 -14.33
CA PHE A 102 1.46 14.17 -13.62
C PHE A 102 2.60 13.70 -12.67
N GLY A 103 3.85 14.03 -12.99
CA GLY A 103 5.01 13.75 -12.14
C GLY A 103 4.95 14.42 -10.76
N GLU A 104 4.14 15.45 -10.58
CA GLU A 104 4.05 16.26 -9.36
C GLU A 104 2.82 15.96 -8.48
N VAL A 105 1.91 15.09 -8.94
CA VAL A 105 0.60 14.91 -8.28
C VAL A 105 0.68 14.55 -6.80
N PHE A 106 1.70 13.82 -6.36
CA PHE A 106 1.89 13.46 -4.96
C PHE A 106 2.88 14.40 -4.25
N ARG A 107 4.00 14.74 -4.91
CA ARG A 107 5.00 15.63 -4.33
C ARG A 107 4.41 17.00 -3.98
N PHE A 108 3.57 17.57 -4.85
CA PHE A 108 2.90 18.84 -4.61
C PHE A 108 2.02 18.79 -3.36
N GLN A 109 1.30 17.68 -3.14
CA GLN A 109 0.43 17.51 -1.99
C GLN A 109 1.20 17.32 -0.67
N LEU A 110 2.40 16.74 -0.71
CA LEU A 110 3.29 16.61 0.45
C LEU A 110 4.00 17.93 0.81
N LYS A 111 4.18 18.81 -0.17
CA LYS A 111 4.90 20.06 0.04
C LYS A 111 4.22 20.91 1.12
N ASP A 112 5.01 21.36 2.08
CA ASP A 112 4.59 22.18 3.22
C ASP A 112 3.51 21.56 4.14
N ARG A 113 3.20 20.25 3.95
CA ARG A 113 2.30 19.49 4.84
C ARG A 113 3.04 18.37 5.58
N LEU A 114 4.07 17.81 4.95
CA LEU A 114 4.86 16.73 5.53
C LEU A 114 5.70 17.28 6.69
N GLU A 115 5.45 16.77 7.89
CA GLU A 115 6.14 17.17 9.12
C GLU A 115 7.15 16.10 9.55
N GLN A 116 8.09 16.48 10.41
CA GLN A 116 9.05 15.53 10.96
C GLN A 116 8.33 14.49 11.84
N GLY A 117 8.60 13.22 11.61
CA GLY A 117 7.96 12.10 12.30
C GLY A 117 6.81 11.47 11.49
N ASP A 118 6.31 12.16 10.47
CA ASP A 118 5.36 11.57 9.53
C ASP A 118 5.98 10.40 8.76
N LEU A 119 5.14 9.48 8.32
CA LEU A 119 5.51 8.30 7.54
C LEU A 119 4.92 8.40 6.14
N VAL A 120 5.68 7.98 5.15
CA VAL A 120 5.19 7.83 3.77
C VAL A 120 5.13 6.36 3.40
N ILE A 121 3.98 5.93 2.91
CA ILE A 121 3.77 4.61 2.30
C ILE A 121 3.54 4.82 0.81
N ALA A 122 4.47 4.35 -0.01
CA ALA A 122 4.41 4.51 -1.46
C ALA A 122 4.18 3.16 -2.14
N ILE A 123 3.18 3.06 -3.00
CA ILE A 123 2.80 1.81 -3.67
C ILE A 123 3.06 1.92 -5.17
N SER A 124 3.95 1.07 -5.68
CA SER A 124 4.26 0.99 -7.11
C SER A 124 4.75 -0.41 -7.49
N GLY A 125 3.92 -1.19 -8.18
CA GLY A 125 4.30 -2.54 -8.63
C GLY A 125 5.56 -2.56 -9.49
N SER A 126 5.80 -1.56 -10.34
CA SER A 126 7.04 -1.42 -11.12
C SER A 126 8.20 -0.83 -10.30
N GLY A 127 7.89 -0.09 -9.24
CA GLY A 127 8.85 0.67 -8.45
C GLY A 127 9.51 1.86 -9.17
N ASN A 128 9.01 2.24 -10.38
CA ASN A 128 9.67 3.25 -11.21
C ASN A 128 8.72 4.37 -11.70
N SER A 129 7.49 4.47 -11.19
CA SER A 129 6.58 5.53 -11.56
C SER A 129 7.13 6.90 -11.12
N GLU A 130 7.30 7.82 -12.06
CA GLU A 130 7.95 9.11 -11.85
C GLU A 130 7.31 9.90 -10.70
N ASN A 131 5.99 10.03 -10.67
CA ASN A 131 5.26 10.76 -9.64
C ASN A 131 5.44 10.15 -8.24
N ILE A 132 5.57 8.82 -8.14
CA ILE A 132 5.88 8.11 -6.90
C ILE A 132 7.30 8.44 -6.45
N ILE A 133 8.28 8.33 -7.34
CA ILE A 133 9.69 8.58 -7.04
C ILE A 133 9.91 10.04 -6.63
N ASN A 134 9.33 11.01 -7.35
CA ASN A 134 9.44 12.43 -7.01
C ASN A 134 8.93 12.73 -5.59
N ALA A 135 7.81 12.12 -5.19
CA ALA A 135 7.25 12.28 -3.85
C ALA A 135 8.13 11.62 -2.77
N VAL A 136 8.63 10.42 -3.02
CA VAL A 136 9.50 9.68 -2.10
C VAL A 136 10.85 10.40 -1.91
N GLU A 137 11.47 10.88 -2.99
CA GLU A 137 12.72 11.66 -2.90
C GLU A 137 12.51 12.94 -2.08
N TYR A 138 11.39 13.64 -2.27
CA TYR A 138 11.05 14.81 -1.46
C TYR A 138 10.91 14.45 0.02
N ALA A 139 10.20 13.38 0.36
CA ALA A 139 10.00 12.95 1.74
C ALA A 139 11.34 12.55 2.40
N LYS A 140 12.22 11.86 1.68
CA LYS A 140 13.57 11.53 2.16
C LYS A 140 14.42 12.78 2.41
N GLN A 141 14.37 13.78 1.52
CA GLN A 141 15.07 15.05 1.72
C GLN A 141 14.58 15.79 2.98
N LYS A 142 13.32 15.58 3.39
CA LYS A 142 12.76 16.12 4.64
C LYS A 142 13.10 15.26 5.88
N GLY A 143 13.75 14.10 5.69
CA GLY A 143 14.15 13.20 6.78
C GLY A 143 13.05 12.23 7.24
N ASN A 144 11.95 12.10 6.47
CA ASN A 144 10.87 11.19 6.79
C ASN A 144 11.19 9.75 6.38
N LYS A 145 10.59 8.79 7.08
CA LYS A 145 10.71 7.37 6.79
C LYS A 145 9.77 6.95 5.67
N ILE A 146 10.20 5.95 4.89
CA ILE A 146 9.49 5.45 3.71
C ILE A 146 9.28 3.95 3.85
N ILE A 147 8.02 3.51 3.69
CA ILE A 147 7.67 2.12 3.39
C ILE A 147 7.31 2.05 1.91
N GLY A 148 8.02 1.22 1.16
CA GLY A 148 7.74 0.98 -0.26
C GLY A 148 7.07 -0.38 -0.47
N LEU A 149 5.87 -0.39 -1.08
CA LEU A 149 5.24 -1.60 -1.57
C LEU A 149 5.61 -1.76 -3.05
N THR A 150 6.36 -2.80 -3.39
CA THR A 150 6.90 -2.99 -4.73
C THR A 150 6.71 -4.41 -5.24
N GLY A 151 6.77 -4.58 -6.55
CA GLY A 151 6.78 -5.89 -7.22
C GLY A 151 7.86 -5.95 -8.29
N LEU A 152 7.78 -6.92 -9.17
CA LEU A 152 8.72 -7.14 -10.27
C LEU A 152 10.18 -7.11 -9.77
N THR A 153 10.96 -6.12 -10.22
CA THR A 153 12.36 -5.91 -9.80
C THR A 153 12.50 -5.00 -8.57
N GLY A 154 11.40 -4.41 -8.10
CA GLY A 154 11.40 -3.41 -7.03
C GLY A 154 11.70 -1.99 -7.48
N GLY A 155 12.46 -1.84 -8.55
CA GLY A 155 12.83 -0.53 -9.12
C GLY A 155 13.47 0.42 -8.13
N LYS A 156 13.48 1.69 -8.48
CA LYS A 156 14.06 2.77 -7.66
C LYS A 156 13.36 2.95 -6.31
N LEU A 157 12.05 2.64 -6.24
CA LEU A 157 11.30 2.74 -4.99
C LEU A 157 11.87 1.81 -3.92
N LYS A 158 12.20 0.56 -4.28
CA LYS A 158 12.82 -0.39 -3.35
C LYS A 158 14.13 0.13 -2.76
N GLU A 159 14.99 0.74 -3.60
CA GLU A 159 16.26 1.31 -3.18
C GLU A 159 16.10 2.53 -2.27
N LEU A 160 15.07 3.34 -2.51
CA LEU A 160 14.79 4.55 -1.74
C LEU A 160 14.08 4.27 -0.41
N SER A 161 13.43 3.12 -0.25
CA SER A 161 12.64 2.78 0.94
C SER A 161 13.53 2.46 2.15
N ASP A 162 13.09 2.87 3.33
CA ASP A 162 13.70 2.44 4.61
C ASP A 162 13.25 1.02 4.97
N VAL A 163 12.04 0.64 4.56
CA VAL A 163 11.47 -0.71 4.65
C VAL A 163 10.81 -1.03 3.33
N SER A 164 11.08 -2.21 2.77
CA SER A 164 10.57 -2.62 1.46
C SER A 164 9.69 -3.87 1.56
N LEU A 165 8.38 -3.70 1.46
CA LEU A 165 7.44 -4.79 1.30
C LEU A 165 7.45 -5.22 -0.18
N HIS A 166 8.44 -6.01 -0.54
CA HIS A 166 8.70 -6.43 -1.91
C HIS A 166 8.06 -7.78 -2.24
N VAL A 167 7.34 -7.82 -3.35
CA VAL A 167 6.71 -9.03 -3.91
C VAL A 167 7.57 -9.55 -5.06
N ASP A 168 8.27 -10.66 -4.84
CA ASP A 168 9.09 -11.33 -5.87
C ASP A 168 8.19 -12.13 -6.82
N ALA A 169 7.43 -11.42 -7.65
CA ALA A 169 6.58 -11.99 -8.69
C ALA A 169 6.69 -11.19 -9.98
N MET A 170 6.74 -11.90 -11.13
CA MET A 170 6.75 -11.27 -12.46
C MET A 170 5.32 -11.06 -13.01
N SER A 171 4.32 -11.04 -12.13
CA SER A 171 2.91 -10.78 -12.44
C SER A 171 2.45 -9.56 -11.68
N MET A 172 1.94 -8.56 -12.40
CA MET A 172 1.40 -7.34 -11.77
C MET A 172 0.16 -7.65 -10.94
N GLN A 173 -0.71 -8.56 -11.41
CA GLN A 173 -1.93 -8.97 -10.70
C GLN A 173 -1.57 -9.59 -9.35
N VAL A 174 -0.69 -10.59 -9.34
CA VAL A 174 -0.20 -11.22 -8.10
C VAL A 174 0.48 -10.20 -7.18
N THR A 175 1.23 -9.24 -7.74
CA THR A 175 1.83 -8.16 -6.95
C THR A 175 0.76 -7.31 -6.25
N GLU A 176 -0.28 -6.91 -6.96
CA GLU A 176 -1.37 -6.09 -6.41
C GLU A 176 -2.20 -6.87 -5.39
N ASP A 177 -2.45 -8.16 -5.61
CA ASP A 177 -3.14 -9.04 -4.66
C ASP A 177 -2.36 -9.15 -3.34
N ILE A 178 -1.04 -9.36 -3.42
CA ILE A 178 -0.17 -9.42 -2.23
C ILE A 178 -0.08 -8.04 -1.53
N HIS A 179 -0.09 -6.93 -2.26
CA HIS A 179 -0.14 -5.60 -1.63
C HIS A 179 -1.41 -5.42 -0.78
N MET A 180 -2.54 -5.95 -1.21
CA MET A 180 -3.77 -5.97 -0.41
C MET A 180 -3.66 -6.93 0.78
N ILE A 181 -2.98 -8.06 0.62
CA ILE A 181 -2.71 -8.99 1.73
C ILE A 181 -1.85 -8.31 2.81
N PHE A 182 -0.86 -7.48 2.46
CA PHE A 182 -0.11 -6.70 3.46
C PHE A 182 -1.00 -5.80 4.29
N ASP A 183 -1.98 -5.12 3.68
CA ASP A 183 -2.96 -4.31 4.39
C ASP A 183 -3.69 -5.12 5.45
N HIS A 184 -4.41 -6.14 5.02
CA HIS A 184 -5.22 -6.97 5.91
C HIS A 184 -4.40 -7.70 6.97
N LEU A 185 -3.18 -8.16 6.63
CA LEU A 185 -2.26 -8.80 7.59
C LEU A 185 -1.85 -7.81 8.68
N ILE A 186 -1.42 -6.61 8.30
CA ILE A 186 -1.00 -5.56 9.23
C ILE A 186 -2.19 -5.13 10.07
N MET A 187 -3.35 -4.88 9.45
CA MET A 187 -4.59 -4.55 10.15
C MET A 187 -4.96 -5.61 11.21
N SER A 188 -4.90 -6.90 10.85
CA SER A 188 -5.21 -8.01 11.77
C SER A 188 -4.29 -8.04 12.98
N ILE A 189 -2.99 -7.76 12.79
CA ILE A 189 -2.04 -7.66 13.90
C ILE A 189 -2.36 -6.46 14.81
N PHE A 190 -2.69 -5.31 14.24
CA PHE A 190 -3.07 -4.12 15.02
C PHE A 190 -4.37 -4.33 15.81
N TYR A 191 -5.37 -5.02 15.24
CA TYR A 191 -6.57 -5.42 15.98
C TYR A 191 -6.23 -6.24 17.23
N LYS A 192 -5.33 -7.22 17.08
CA LYS A 192 -4.90 -8.05 18.20
C LYS A 192 -4.12 -7.24 19.24
N VAL A 193 -3.14 -6.44 18.81
CA VAL A 193 -2.19 -5.75 19.69
C VAL A 193 -2.83 -4.54 20.38
N LEU A 194 -3.61 -3.73 19.65
CA LEU A 194 -4.17 -2.47 20.18
C LEU A 194 -5.58 -2.63 20.76
N CYS A 195 -6.40 -3.53 20.17
CA CYS A 195 -7.80 -3.67 20.56
C CYS A 195 -8.07 -4.93 21.40
N GLY A 196 -7.07 -5.84 21.56
CA GLY A 196 -7.25 -7.11 22.25
C GLY A 196 -8.25 -8.05 21.57
N LYS A 197 -8.52 -7.86 20.27
CA LYS A 197 -9.47 -8.63 19.48
C LYS A 197 -8.75 -9.57 18.52
N GLU A 198 -9.12 -10.85 18.51
CA GLU A 198 -8.70 -11.77 17.45
C GLU A 198 -9.69 -11.66 16.30
N HIS A 199 -9.27 -11.02 15.21
CA HIS A 199 -10.12 -10.82 14.03
C HIS A 199 -10.08 -12.01 13.04
N LEU A 200 -9.41 -13.10 13.40
CA LEU A 200 -9.19 -14.24 12.50
C LEU A 200 -10.37 -15.22 12.41
N LEU A 201 -11.40 -15.02 13.21
CA LEU A 201 -12.60 -15.88 13.17
C LEU A 201 -13.84 -14.98 13.12
N CYS A 202 -14.50 -14.94 11.95
CA CYS A 202 -15.92 -14.56 11.91
C CYS A 202 -16.69 -15.60 12.75
N GLU A 203 -17.17 -15.22 13.93
CA GLU A 203 -18.21 -15.95 14.61
C GLU A 203 -19.53 -15.87 13.84
#